data_9ee26bc7ab47fa70e9b3b641eb61a5ca
#
_entry.id   9ee26bc7ab47fa70e9b3b641eb61a5ca
#
_cell.length_a   1.000
_cell.length_b   1.000
_cell.length_c   1.000
_cell.angle_alpha   90.00
_cell.angle_beta   90.00
_cell.angle_gamma   90.00
#
_symmetry.space_group_name_H-M   'P 1'
#
loop_
_entity.id
_entity.type
_entity.pdbx_description
1 polymer ?
#
loop_
_entity_poly.entity_id
_entity_poly.type
_entity_poly.pdbx_seq_one_letter_code
_entity_poly.pdbx_strand_id
1 'polypeptide(L)'
;MNSKVELIRKAAQILLGATLIYTGTAHLTTSRIEFQAQVPTWLPLSPDFVVIASGIVELALGLALISLRRRREVGIATALFFIAIFPGNINQYVNGISAFGLDTDQARLIRLFFQPLLVLWALWSAGVSITHIRDFFNLKG
;
A
#
# COMPACT_ATOMS: atom_id res chain seq x y z
N MET A 1 18.02 -8.91 18.90
CA MET A 1 17.66 -7.60 18.37
C MET A 1 17.40 -6.65 19.52
N ASN A 2 17.78 -5.37 19.38
CA ASN A 2 17.56 -4.36 20.41
C ASN A 2 16.06 -4.20 20.68
N SER A 3 15.64 -4.28 21.96
CA SER A 3 14.23 -4.17 22.36
C SER A 3 13.61 -2.81 21.99
N LYS A 4 14.41 -1.73 22.01
CA LYS A 4 13.94 -0.39 21.61
C LYS A 4 13.62 -0.34 20.12
N VAL A 5 14.47 -0.95 19.28
CA VAL A 5 14.24 -1.01 17.83
C VAL A 5 12.99 -1.83 17.53
N GLU A 6 12.81 -2.95 18.22
CA GLU A 6 11.62 -3.79 18.04
C GLU A 6 10.35 -3.05 18.45
N LEU A 7 10.39 -2.28 19.52
CA LEU A 7 9.24 -1.47 19.95
C LEU A 7 8.90 -0.39 18.91
N ILE A 8 9.93 0.28 18.36
CA ILE A 8 9.74 1.29 17.31
C ILE A 8 9.13 0.65 16.04
N ARG A 9 9.62 -0.54 15.66
CA ARG A 9 9.08 -1.26 14.51
C ARG A 9 7.60 -1.62 14.71
N LYS A 10 7.23 -2.09 15.89
CA LYS A 10 5.83 -2.40 16.21
C LYS A 10 4.95 -1.15 16.15
N ALA A 11 5.44 -0.04 16.71
CA ALA A 11 4.72 1.23 16.65
C ALA A 11 4.55 1.70 15.19
N ALA A 12 5.60 1.60 14.38
CA ALA A 12 5.55 1.96 12.96
C ALA A 12 4.58 1.06 12.18
N GLN A 13 4.51 -0.22 12.54
CA GLN A 13 3.59 -1.17 11.93
C GLN A 13 2.13 -0.85 12.26
N ILE A 14 1.85 -0.52 13.53
CA ILE A 14 0.50 -0.12 13.95
C ILE A 14 0.09 1.18 13.25
N LEU A 15 1.00 2.14 13.14
CA LEU A 15 0.74 3.39 12.43
C LEU A 15 0.42 3.15 10.95
N LEU A 16 1.17 2.26 10.31
CA LEU A 16 0.89 1.89 8.92
C LEU A 16 -0.49 1.23 8.79
N GLY A 17 -0.82 0.33 9.71
CA GLY A 17 -2.13 -0.32 9.75
C GLY A 17 -3.27 0.68 9.91
N ALA A 18 -3.12 1.64 10.83
CA ALA A 18 -4.11 2.69 11.02
C ALA A 18 -4.26 3.56 9.76
N THR A 19 -3.15 3.86 9.08
CA THR A 19 -3.14 4.61 7.82
C THR A 19 -3.92 3.85 6.74
N LEU A 20 -3.70 2.54 6.62
CA LEU A 20 -4.41 1.71 5.64
C LEU A 20 -5.90 1.61 5.94
N ILE A 21 -6.29 1.54 7.22
CA ILE A 21 -7.70 1.55 7.60
C ILE A 21 -8.34 2.88 7.19
N TYR A 22 -7.65 3.99 7.42
CA TYR A 22 -8.15 5.30 7.01
C TYR A 22 -8.30 5.39 5.49
N THR A 23 -7.26 5.02 4.72
CA THR A 23 -7.30 5.10 3.26
C THR A 23 -8.26 4.09 2.65
N GLY A 24 -8.34 2.88 3.21
CA GLY A 24 -9.30 1.88 2.76
C GLY A 24 -10.75 2.33 2.97
N THR A 25 -11.03 2.96 4.11
CA THR A 25 -12.34 3.56 4.36
C THR A 25 -12.64 4.67 3.36
N ALA A 26 -11.65 5.52 3.05
CA ALA A 26 -11.81 6.58 2.07
C ALA A 26 -12.08 6.03 0.66
N HIS A 27 -11.44 4.90 0.27
CA HIS A 27 -11.72 4.22 -0.98
C HIS A 27 -13.19 3.83 -1.12
N LEU A 28 -13.81 3.42 -0.01
CA LEU A 28 -15.18 2.92 -0.01
C LEU A 28 -16.22 4.01 0.18
N THR A 29 -15.82 5.22 0.62
CA THR A 29 -16.74 6.28 1.01
C THR A 29 -16.41 7.62 0.35
N THR A 30 -15.67 8.49 1.04
CA THR A 30 -15.52 9.91 0.69
C THR A 30 -14.69 10.16 -0.57
N SER A 31 -13.71 9.33 -0.87
CA SER A 31 -12.78 9.53 -1.99
C SER A 31 -12.94 8.46 -3.08
N ARG A 32 -14.04 7.75 -3.09
CA ARG A 32 -14.28 6.64 -4.04
C ARG A 32 -14.13 7.10 -5.50
N ILE A 33 -14.67 8.25 -5.85
CA ILE A 33 -14.61 8.77 -7.22
C ILE A 33 -13.19 9.20 -7.59
N GLU A 34 -12.48 9.87 -6.67
CA GLU A 34 -11.09 10.31 -6.92
C GLU A 34 -10.15 9.13 -7.13
N PHE A 35 -10.32 8.04 -6.37
CA PHE A 35 -9.49 6.85 -6.54
C PHE A 35 -9.69 6.18 -7.91
N GLN A 36 -10.85 6.33 -8.52
CA GLN A 36 -11.09 5.80 -9.87
C GLN A 36 -10.15 6.43 -10.91
N ALA A 37 -9.72 7.67 -10.70
CA ALA A 37 -8.78 8.36 -11.59
C ALA A 37 -7.42 7.66 -11.65
N GLN A 38 -7.06 6.89 -10.65
CA GLN A 38 -5.79 6.14 -10.62
C GLN A 38 -5.87 4.79 -11.31
N VAL A 39 -7.07 4.31 -11.65
CA VAL A 39 -7.22 3.01 -12.31
C VAL A 39 -6.79 3.13 -13.77
N PRO A 40 -5.80 2.33 -14.24
CA PRO A 40 -5.37 2.39 -15.63
C PRO A 40 -6.52 2.05 -16.59
N THR A 41 -6.63 2.83 -17.67
CA THR A 41 -7.71 2.65 -18.64
C THR A 41 -7.60 1.34 -19.46
N TRP A 42 -6.37 0.78 -19.54
CA TRP A 42 -6.13 -0.49 -20.23
C TRP A 42 -6.57 -1.71 -19.43
N LEU A 43 -6.88 -1.54 -18.14
CA LEU A 43 -7.30 -2.64 -17.29
C LEU A 43 -8.72 -3.08 -17.67
N PRO A 44 -8.96 -4.38 -17.95
CA PRO A 44 -10.27 -4.86 -18.40
C PRO A 44 -11.26 -5.07 -17.23
N LEU A 45 -11.25 -4.14 -16.26
CA LEU A 45 -12.12 -4.17 -15.10
C LEU A 45 -12.75 -2.81 -14.90
N SER A 46 -13.95 -2.79 -14.33
CA SER A 46 -14.62 -1.54 -13.97
C SER A 46 -13.76 -0.76 -12.95
N PRO A 47 -13.49 0.55 -13.16
CA PRO A 47 -12.76 1.35 -12.19
C PRO A 47 -13.38 1.31 -10.80
N ASP A 48 -14.70 1.33 -10.69
CA ASP A 48 -15.41 1.26 -9.42
C ASP A 48 -15.15 -0.06 -8.70
N PHE A 49 -15.18 -1.17 -9.43
CA PHE A 49 -14.86 -2.50 -8.87
C PHE A 49 -13.44 -2.54 -8.32
N VAL A 50 -12.45 -2.02 -9.07
CA VAL A 50 -11.05 -2.01 -8.65
C VAL A 50 -10.87 -1.19 -7.37
N VAL A 51 -11.52 -0.02 -7.28
CA VAL A 51 -11.45 0.84 -6.11
C VAL A 51 -12.05 0.16 -4.88
N ILE A 52 -13.22 -0.46 -5.03
CA ILE A 52 -13.88 -1.16 -3.92
C ILE A 52 -13.03 -2.34 -3.47
N ALA A 53 -12.56 -3.16 -4.41
CA ALA A 53 -11.74 -4.34 -4.08
C ALA A 53 -10.44 -3.93 -3.37
N SER A 54 -9.76 -2.89 -3.84
CA SER A 54 -8.53 -2.42 -3.20
C SER A 54 -8.80 -1.84 -1.81
N GLY A 55 -9.91 -1.15 -1.62
CA GLY A 55 -10.31 -0.63 -0.32
C GLY A 55 -10.54 -1.74 0.70
N ILE A 56 -11.20 -2.82 0.29
CA ILE A 56 -11.43 -4.00 1.14
C ILE A 56 -10.09 -4.65 1.50
N VAL A 57 -9.19 -4.81 0.55
CA VAL A 57 -7.86 -5.37 0.79
C VAL A 57 -7.07 -4.49 1.76
N GLU A 58 -7.14 -3.17 1.60
CA GLU A 58 -6.46 -2.24 2.52
C GLU A 58 -7.00 -2.35 3.94
N LEU A 59 -8.31 -2.44 4.11
CA LEU A 59 -8.90 -2.63 5.45
C LEU A 59 -8.42 -3.94 6.08
N ALA A 60 -8.41 -5.02 5.32
CA ALA A 60 -7.94 -6.33 5.80
C ALA A 60 -6.46 -6.28 6.19
N LEU A 61 -5.61 -5.69 5.34
CA LEU A 61 -4.19 -5.53 5.64
C LEU A 61 -3.96 -4.63 6.85
N GLY A 62 -4.71 -3.53 6.95
CA GLY A 62 -4.61 -2.62 8.08
C GLY A 62 -4.93 -3.31 9.40
N LEU A 63 -6.00 -4.07 9.46
CA LEU A 63 -6.37 -4.85 10.63
C LEU A 63 -5.32 -5.91 10.96
N ALA A 64 -4.82 -6.60 9.95
CA ALA A 64 -3.78 -7.60 10.13
C ALA A 64 -2.48 -6.99 10.67
N LEU A 65 -2.08 -5.82 10.19
CA LEU A 65 -0.90 -5.11 10.68
C LEU A 65 -1.06 -4.73 12.16
N ILE A 66 -2.21 -4.19 12.53
CA ILE A 66 -2.48 -3.78 13.92
C ILE A 66 -2.48 -4.97 14.87
N SER A 67 -2.91 -6.16 14.38
CA SER A 67 -2.96 -7.38 15.20
C SER A 67 -1.58 -7.84 15.67
N LEU A 68 -0.51 -7.45 14.98
CA LEU A 68 0.87 -7.88 15.21
C LEU A 68 1.07 -9.40 15.10
N ARG A 69 0.13 -10.09 14.46
CA ARG A 69 0.22 -11.53 14.20
C ARG A 69 0.82 -11.76 12.81
N ARG A 70 1.66 -12.80 12.71
CA ARG A 70 2.31 -13.17 11.44
C ARG A 70 2.93 -11.96 10.75
N ARG A 71 3.67 -11.17 11.51
CA ARG A 71 4.18 -9.87 11.07
C ARG A 71 4.90 -9.91 9.74
N ARG A 72 5.75 -10.94 9.52
CA ARG A 72 6.54 -11.05 8.29
C ARG A 72 5.67 -11.29 7.08
N GLU A 73 4.74 -12.24 7.17
CA GLU A 73 3.83 -12.57 6.08
C GLU A 73 2.93 -11.40 5.75
N VAL A 74 2.38 -10.73 6.77
CA VAL A 74 1.52 -9.56 6.60
C VAL A 74 2.32 -8.40 6.01
N GLY A 75 3.55 -8.18 6.47
CA GLY A 75 4.43 -7.13 5.92
C GLY A 75 4.74 -7.35 4.45
N ILE A 76 5.05 -8.60 4.07
CA ILE A 76 5.31 -8.95 2.67
C ILE A 76 4.03 -8.76 1.83
N ALA A 77 2.88 -9.22 2.32
CA ALA A 77 1.61 -9.04 1.63
C ALA A 77 1.28 -7.56 1.41
N THR A 78 1.53 -6.73 2.42
CA THR A 78 1.32 -5.28 2.34
C THR A 78 2.26 -4.64 1.32
N ALA A 79 3.53 -5.03 1.32
CA ALA A 79 4.51 -4.55 0.35
C ALA A 79 4.10 -4.93 -1.08
N LEU A 80 3.65 -6.17 -1.28
CA LEU A 80 3.17 -6.63 -2.59
C LEU A 80 1.93 -5.84 -3.04
N PHE A 81 1.04 -5.52 -2.12
CA PHE A 81 -0.11 -4.68 -2.42
C PHE A 81 0.32 -3.28 -2.89
N PHE A 82 1.27 -2.64 -2.19
CA PHE A 82 1.79 -1.33 -2.61
C PHE A 82 2.45 -1.40 -4.00
N ILE A 83 3.14 -2.49 -4.30
CA ILE A 83 3.73 -2.70 -5.64
C ILE A 83 2.62 -2.88 -6.67
N ALA A 84 1.57 -3.63 -6.33
CA ALA A 84 0.47 -3.91 -7.26
C ALA A 84 -0.33 -2.66 -7.63
N ILE A 85 -0.44 -1.68 -6.74
CA ILE A 85 -1.15 -0.43 -7.03
C ILE A 85 -0.26 0.65 -7.65
N PHE A 86 1.05 0.41 -7.74
CA PHE A 86 2.00 1.37 -8.32
C PHE A 86 1.66 1.74 -9.78
N PRO A 87 1.21 0.81 -10.65
CA PRO A 87 0.77 1.18 -12.00
C PRO A 87 -0.29 2.28 -12.03
N GLY A 88 -1.18 2.36 -11.03
CA GLY A 88 -2.16 3.43 -10.92
C GLY A 88 -1.51 4.80 -10.73
N ASN A 89 -0.47 4.89 -9.91
CA ASN A 89 0.28 6.13 -9.73
C ASN A 89 1.04 6.51 -10.99
N ILE A 90 1.61 5.53 -11.69
CA ILE A 90 2.29 5.76 -12.98
C ILE A 90 1.28 6.28 -14.00
N ASN A 91 0.11 5.68 -14.07
CA ASN A 91 -0.97 6.12 -14.96
C ASN A 91 -1.37 7.57 -14.69
N GLN A 92 -1.49 7.95 -13.42
CA GLN A 92 -1.84 9.32 -13.02
C GLN A 92 -0.76 10.31 -13.50
N TYR A 93 0.50 9.97 -13.35
CA TYR A 93 1.61 10.83 -13.78
C TYR A 93 1.69 10.94 -15.31
N VAL A 94 1.68 9.81 -15.99
CA VAL A 94 1.85 9.75 -17.46
C VAL A 94 0.71 10.47 -18.19
N ASN A 95 -0.53 10.32 -17.70
CA ASN A 95 -1.70 10.91 -18.33
C ASN A 95 -2.09 12.27 -17.73
N GLY A 96 -1.31 12.79 -16.77
CA GLY A 96 -1.55 14.10 -16.17
C GLY A 96 -2.90 14.21 -15.46
N ILE A 97 -3.34 13.16 -14.79
CA ILE A 97 -4.66 13.11 -14.15
C ILE A 97 -4.62 13.84 -12.81
N SER A 98 -5.46 14.87 -12.66
CA SER A 98 -5.59 15.62 -11.41
C SER A 98 -6.55 14.91 -10.46
N ALA A 99 -6.03 14.53 -9.28
CA ALA A 99 -6.83 13.95 -8.20
C ALA A 99 -6.08 14.18 -6.88
N PHE A 100 -6.79 14.25 -5.77
CA PHE A 100 -6.21 14.45 -4.43
C PHE A 100 -5.33 15.70 -4.31
N GLY A 101 -5.65 16.75 -5.07
CA GLY A 101 -4.84 17.98 -5.09
C GLY A 101 -3.53 17.85 -5.86
N LEU A 102 -3.28 16.74 -6.55
CA LEU A 102 -2.09 16.54 -7.37
C LEU A 102 -2.33 17.13 -8.77
N ASP A 103 -2.29 18.47 -8.85
CA ASP A 103 -2.69 19.20 -10.05
C ASP A 103 -1.52 19.53 -10.98
N THR A 104 -0.28 19.23 -10.59
CA THR A 104 0.91 19.49 -11.38
C THR A 104 1.67 18.21 -11.62
N ASP A 105 2.47 18.17 -12.71
CA ASP A 105 3.34 17.02 -12.99
C ASP A 105 4.36 16.81 -11.90
N GLN A 106 4.86 17.89 -11.30
CA GLN A 106 5.81 17.79 -10.19
C GLN A 106 5.17 17.11 -8.97
N ALA A 107 3.94 17.49 -8.61
CA ALA A 107 3.23 16.87 -7.49
C ALA A 107 2.97 15.38 -7.75
N ARG A 108 2.55 15.03 -8.97
CA ARG A 108 2.32 13.63 -9.37
C ARG A 108 3.61 12.83 -9.38
N LEU A 109 4.72 13.43 -9.80
CA LEU A 109 6.04 12.78 -9.79
C LEU A 109 6.51 12.51 -8.36
N ILE A 110 6.35 13.47 -7.46
CA ILE A 110 6.68 13.30 -6.05
C ILE A 110 5.86 12.14 -5.46
N ARG A 111 4.59 12.04 -5.81
CA ARG A 111 3.74 10.93 -5.35
C ARG A 111 4.27 9.57 -5.80
N LEU A 112 4.84 9.47 -7.00
CA LEU A 112 5.46 8.23 -7.46
C LEU A 112 6.60 7.78 -6.56
N PHE A 113 7.42 8.70 -6.08
CA PHE A 113 8.54 8.37 -5.20
C PHE A 113 8.10 7.97 -3.79
N PHE A 114 6.90 8.35 -3.36
CA PHE A 114 6.36 7.89 -2.08
C PHE A 114 6.04 6.40 -2.07
N GLN A 115 5.71 5.82 -3.21
CA GLN A 115 5.29 4.41 -3.26
C GLN A 115 6.41 3.44 -2.84
N PRO A 116 7.66 3.57 -3.33
CA PRO A 116 8.76 2.77 -2.81
C PRO A 116 8.98 2.94 -1.31
N LEU A 117 8.78 4.16 -0.78
CA LEU A 117 8.92 4.41 0.65
C LEU A 117 7.88 3.65 1.46
N LEU A 118 6.65 3.54 0.96
CA LEU A 118 5.60 2.74 1.59
C LEU A 118 5.97 1.27 1.61
N VAL A 119 6.56 0.76 0.53
CA VAL A 119 7.05 -0.63 0.47
C VAL A 119 8.10 -0.86 1.55
N LEU A 120 9.07 0.04 1.67
CA LEU A 120 10.11 -0.05 2.68
C LEU A 120 9.54 0.03 4.10
N TRP A 121 8.55 0.90 4.31
CA TRP A 121 7.86 1.02 5.59
C TRP A 121 7.22 -0.30 5.99
N ALA A 122 6.48 -0.93 5.07
CA ALA A 122 5.84 -2.22 5.33
C ALA A 122 6.85 -3.29 5.71
N LEU A 123 7.94 -3.41 4.96
CA LEU A 123 8.95 -4.45 5.18
C LEU A 123 9.76 -4.18 6.46
N TRP A 124 10.21 -2.95 6.66
CA TRP A 124 11.05 -2.62 7.82
C TRP A 124 10.27 -2.76 9.12
N SER A 125 9.04 -2.23 9.17
CA SER A 125 8.21 -2.27 10.40
C SER A 125 7.84 -3.70 10.78
N ALA A 126 7.70 -4.59 9.81
CA ALA A 126 7.38 -6.00 10.03
C ALA A 126 8.63 -6.84 10.36
N GLY A 127 9.83 -6.25 10.33
CA GLY A 127 11.07 -6.99 10.59
C GLY A 127 11.45 -7.94 9.48
N VAL A 128 11.08 -7.63 8.23
CA VAL A 128 11.35 -8.49 7.07
C VAL A 128 12.75 -8.20 6.52
N SER A 129 13.53 -9.26 6.30
CA SER A 129 14.82 -9.21 5.64
C SER A 129 14.73 -9.84 4.24
N ILE A 130 15.80 -9.67 3.44
CA ILE A 130 15.89 -10.31 2.11
C ILE A 130 15.77 -11.83 2.23
N THR A 131 16.35 -12.43 3.27
CA THR A 131 16.24 -13.86 3.52
C THR A 131 14.79 -14.29 3.72
N HIS A 132 14.02 -13.52 4.50
CA HIS A 132 12.61 -13.81 4.74
C HIS A 132 11.79 -13.73 3.45
N ILE A 133 12.07 -12.76 2.59
CA ILE A 133 11.39 -12.62 1.30
C ILE A 133 11.67 -13.84 0.42
N ARG A 134 12.95 -14.24 0.33
CA ARG A 134 13.35 -15.43 -0.44
C ARG A 134 12.63 -16.67 0.07
N ASP A 135 12.62 -16.89 1.37
CA ASP A 135 12.01 -18.08 1.96
C ASP A 135 10.50 -18.09 1.74
N PHE A 136 9.85 -16.93 1.81
CA PHE A 136 8.42 -16.79 1.54
C PHE A 136 8.06 -17.28 0.12
N PHE A 137 8.86 -16.90 -0.87
CA PHE A 137 8.60 -17.32 -2.26
C PHE A 137 9.03 -18.76 -2.53
N ASN A 138 10.10 -19.24 -1.89
CA ASN A 138 10.57 -20.62 -2.08
C ASN A 138 9.60 -21.65 -1.52
N LEU A 139 8.87 -21.33 -0.45
CA LEU A 139 7.87 -22.22 0.12
C LEU A 139 6.67 -22.43 -0.79
N LYS A 140 6.52 -21.61 -1.83
CA LYS A 140 5.44 -21.69 -2.80
C LYS A 140 5.87 -22.28 -4.15
N GLY A 141 7.16 -22.64 -4.26
CA GLY A 141 7.72 -23.21 -5.49
C GLY A 141 7.67 -24.73 -5.54
#